data_d70d784999df596b713611fec0d1ee0d
#
_entry.id   d70d784999df596b713611fec0d1ee0d
#
_cell.length_a   1.000
_cell.length_b   1.000
_cell.length_c   1.000
_cell.angle_alpha   90.00
_cell.angle_beta   90.00
_cell.angle_gamma   90.00
#
_symmetry.space_group_name_H-M   'P 1'
#
loop_
_entity.id
_entity.type
_entity.pdbx_description
1 polymer ?
#
loop_
_entity_poly.entity_id
_entity_poly.type
_entity_poly.pdbx_seq_one_letter_code
_entity_poly.pdbx_strand_id
1 'polypeptide(L)'
;MIGRRNITRISCLFLMGLLWLVGCGSPSSDSTEKSLVESADQTKALDWKDMKPVGSMELLYAENFSVDYYEGGFKLLETMDGTQILVVPEDKEIPQNVDEDTIVLKQPVQNMYLVSSAVMDIFSKLDAIDTLR
;
A
#
# COMPACT_ATOMS: atom_id res chain seq x y z
N MET A 1 1.20 24.96 -47.03
CA MET A 1 2.65 24.86 -47.27
C MET A 1 3.17 23.82 -46.30
N ILE A 2 3.16 22.56 -46.60
CA ILE A 2 4.01 21.70 -47.45
C ILE A 2 5.48 21.78 -47.03
N GLY A 3 5.95 20.66 -46.51
CA GLY A 3 7.35 20.29 -46.34
C GLY A 3 7.48 19.10 -45.40
N ARG A 4 7.19 17.88 -45.75
CA ARG A 4 7.88 16.83 -46.48
C ARG A 4 9.26 16.43 -45.92
N ARG A 5 9.25 15.21 -45.36
CA ARG A 5 10.13 14.06 -45.64
C ARG A 5 11.60 14.19 -45.24
N ASN A 6 12.06 13.25 -44.41
CA ASN A 6 13.09 12.32 -44.90
C ASN A 6 13.14 11.04 -44.05
N ILE A 7 12.75 9.99 -44.75
CA ILE A 7 13.03 8.60 -44.45
C ILE A 7 14.47 8.34 -44.93
N THR A 8 15.34 7.84 -44.11
CA THR A 8 16.55 7.20 -44.58
C THR A 8 16.75 5.89 -43.84
N ARG A 9 16.48 4.86 -44.61
CA ARG A 9 16.84 3.47 -44.36
C ARG A 9 18.36 3.35 -44.36
N ILE A 10 18.91 2.69 -43.33
CA ILE A 10 20.17 2.00 -43.50
C ILE A 10 20.00 0.62 -42.93
N SER A 11 19.77 -0.30 -43.86
CA SER A 11 19.98 -1.73 -43.70
C SER A 11 21.47 -1.97 -43.87
N CYS A 12 22.08 -2.65 -42.96
CA CYS A 12 23.35 -3.34 -43.23
C CYS A 12 23.43 -4.62 -42.42
N LEU A 13 23.26 -5.67 -43.18
CA LEU A 13 23.65 -7.03 -42.88
C LEU A 13 25.12 -7.08 -42.47
N PHE A 14 25.39 -7.77 -41.40
CA PHE A 14 26.66 -8.51 -41.30
C PHE A 14 26.40 -9.89 -40.75
N LEU A 15 26.45 -10.80 -41.65
CA LEU A 15 26.47 -12.26 -41.50
C LEU A 15 27.90 -12.68 -41.17
N MET A 16 28.02 -13.80 -40.48
CA MET A 16 29.17 -14.70 -40.42
C MET A 16 30.18 -14.53 -39.29
N GLY A 17 30.21 -15.58 -38.51
CA GLY A 17 31.26 -15.89 -37.56
C GLY A 17 30.98 -17.17 -36.79
N LEU A 18 30.91 -18.29 -37.52
CA LEU A 18 30.88 -19.67 -37.04
C LEU A 18 32.31 -20.05 -36.58
N LEU A 19 32.50 -20.59 -35.38
CA LEU A 19 33.47 -21.69 -35.07
C LEU A 19 33.44 -21.99 -33.56
N TRP A 20 32.91 -23.14 -33.22
CA TRP A 20 33.51 -24.32 -32.59
C TRP A 20 34.39 -24.06 -31.38
N LEU A 21 33.99 -24.61 -30.24
CA LEU A 21 34.78 -25.58 -29.50
C LEU A 21 33.91 -26.39 -28.55
N VAL A 22 33.81 -27.67 -28.85
CA VAL A 22 33.33 -28.75 -28.01
C VAL A 22 34.37 -28.97 -26.91
N GLY A 23 33.94 -28.95 -25.66
CA GLY A 23 34.72 -29.34 -24.51
C GLY A 23 33.83 -30.18 -23.57
N CYS A 24 33.89 -31.51 -23.77
CA CYS A 24 33.30 -32.50 -22.89
C CYS A 24 34.20 -32.70 -21.67
N GLY A 25 33.66 -32.74 -20.48
CA GLY A 25 34.38 -33.13 -19.27
C GLY A 25 33.45 -33.10 -18.05
N SER A 26 32.86 -34.24 -17.73
CA SER A 26 32.29 -34.59 -16.41
C SER A 26 33.29 -35.49 -15.68
N PRO A 27 33.09 -35.90 -14.41
CA PRO A 27 32.38 -35.31 -13.30
C PRO A 27 33.24 -35.26 -12.01
N SER A 28 32.86 -34.52 -11.02
CA SER A 28 32.86 -34.97 -9.61
C SER A 28 32.58 -33.82 -8.62
N SER A 29 31.54 -34.06 -7.84
CA SER A 29 31.48 -33.85 -6.40
C SER A 29 31.54 -32.42 -5.82
N ASP A 30 30.39 -32.07 -5.28
CA ASP A 30 30.25 -31.49 -3.95
C ASP A 30 30.69 -30.03 -3.76
N SER A 31 29.70 -29.19 -3.73
CA SER A 31 29.53 -28.17 -2.68
C SER A 31 28.29 -27.35 -3.01
N THR A 32 27.30 -27.56 -2.24
CA THR A 32 26.12 -26.76 -2.04
C THR A 32 26.52 -25.30 -1.79
N GLU A 33 26.49 -24.48 -2.80
CA GLU A 33 26.29 -23.05 -2.61
C GLU A 33 24.89 -22.71 -3.10
N LYS A 34 23.99 -22.81 -2.14
CA LYS A 34 22.67 -22.25 -2.15
C LYS A 34 22.82 -20.73 -2.29
N SER A 35 22.83 -20.27 -3.53
CA SER A 35 22.58 -18.87 -3.82
C SER A 35 21.18 -18.57 -3.30
N LEU A 36 21.15 -18.13 -2.07
CA LEU A 36 20.04 -17.37 -1.51
C LEU A 36 19.96 -16.11 -2.37
N VAL A 37 19.05 -16.15 -3.34
CA VAL A 37 18.44 -14.92 -3.83
C VAL A 37 17.67 -14.40 -2.63
N GLU A 38 18.38 -13.64 -1.84
CA GLU A 38 17.83 -12.73 -0.86
C GLU A 38 17.01 -11.72 -1.65
N SER A 39 15.74 -12.08 -1.83
CA SER A 39 14.73 -11.07 -2.08
C SER A 39 14.76 -10.18 -0.86
N ALA A 40 15.63 -9.19 -0.89
CA ALA A 40 15.49 -8.01 -0.07
C ALA A 40 14.17 -7.38 -0.51
N ASP A 41 13.09 -7.85 0.10
CA ASP A 41 11.89 -7.09 0.26
C ASP A 41 12.32 -5.85 1.07
N GLN A 42 12.79 -4.83 0.32
CA GLN A 42 12.90 -3.50 0.86
C GLN A 42 11.46 -3.08 1.11
N THR A 43 10.99 -3.36 2.31
CA THR A 43 9.79 -2.77 2.86
C THR A 43 10.06 -1.26 2.91
N LYS A 44 9.87 -0.59 1.77
CA LYS A 44 9.84 0.87 1.73
C LYS A 44 8.76 1.28 2.70
N ALA A 45 9.17 1.87 3.82
CA ALA A 45 8.23 2.35 4.80
C ALA A 45 7.18 3.21 4.10
N LEU A 46 5.92 2.90 4.34
CA LEU A 46 4.79 3.56 3.71
C LEU A 46 4.77 5.02 4.15
N ASP A 47 4.78 5.95 3.19
CA ASP A 47 4.70 7.38 3.46
C ASP A 47 3.25 7.85 3.26
N TRP A 48 2.67 8.45 4.29
CA TRP A 48 1.30 8.94 4.24
C TRP A 48 1.10 10.00 3.14
N LYS A 49 2.10 10.84 2.92
CA LYS A 49 2.03 11.92 1.92
C LYS A 49 2.03 11.45 0.48
N ASP A 50 2.52 10.22 0.25
CA ASP A 50 2.52 9.60 -1.07
C ASP A 50 1.20 8.87 -1.36
N MET A 51 0.38 8.63 -0.33
CA MET A 51 -0.88 7.91 -0.47
C MET A 51 -1.96 8.80 -1.07
N LYS A 52 -2.78 8.20 -1.93
CA LYS A 52 -3.92 8.87 -2.56
C LYS A 52 -5.22 8.15 -2.21
N PRO A 53 -6.31 8.90 -1.99
CA PRO A 53 -7.60 8.27 -1.78
C PRO A 53 -8.03 7.49 -3.05
N VAL A 54 -8.58 6.30 -2.83
CA VAL A 54 -9.12 5.42 -3.88
C VAL A 54 -10.64 5.50 -3.96
N GLY A 55 -11.27 6.15 -3.01
CA GLY A 55 -12.71 6.37 -2.95
C GLY A 55 -13.11 7.05 -1.67
N SER A 56 -14.38 7.44 -1.57
CA SER A 56 -14.96 8.06 -0.38
C SER A 56 -16.26 7.36 -0.01
N MET A 57 -16.65 7.45 1.27
CA MET A 57 -17.93 6.93 1.74
C MET A 57 -19.06 7.81 1.24
N GLU A 58 -20.06 7.22 0.62
CA GLU A 58 -21.31 7.92 0.31
C GLU A 58 -22.13 8.09 1.59
N LEU A 59 -22.33 9.33 2.01
CA LEU A 59 -23.10 9.68 3.19
C LEU A 59 -24.44 10.28 2.75
N LEU A 60 -25.54 9.54 2.99
CA LEU A 60 -26.87 9.96 2.57
C LEU A 60 -27.50 11.00 3.50
N TYR A 61 -27.12 11.01 4.76
CA TYR A 61 -27.77 11.82 5.80
C TYR A 61 -26.80 12.54 6.73
N ALA A 62 -25.57 12.06 6.82
CA ALA A 62 -24.57 12.64 7.69
C ALA A 62 -23.76 13.71 6.92
N GLU A 63 -23.69 14.92 7.47
CA GLU A 63 -23.01 16.06 6.87
C GLU A 63 -21.81 16.53 7.70
N ASN A 64 -21.64 15.95 8.89
CA ASN A 64 -20.66 16.44 9.88
C ASN A 64 -19.31 15.74 9.83
N PHE A 65 -19.12 14.79 8.93
CA PHE A 65 -17.83 14.11 8.72
C PHE A 65 -17.75 13.57 7.29
N SER A 66 -16.54 13.26 6.86
CA SER A 66 -16.25 12.51 5.65
C SER A 66 -15.37 11.31 5.95
N VAL A 67 -15.34 10.33 5.06
CA VAL A 67 -14.45 9.17 5.15
C VAL A 67 -13.86 8.89 3.79
N ASP A 68 -12.56 9.01 3.67
CA ASP A 68 -11.81 8.65 2.48
C ASP A 68 -11.11 7.31 2.68
N TYR A 69 -11.18 6.47 1.65
CA TYR A 69 -10.53 5.17 1.60
C TYR A 69 -9.21 5.27 0.84
N TYR A 70 -8.18 4.59 1.36
CA TYR A 70 -6.87 4.53 0.76
C TYR A 70 -6.47 3.08 0.46
N GLU A 71 -5.49 2.90 -0.41
CA GLU A 71 -4.93 1.58 -0.69
C GLU A 71 -4.45 0.89 0.59
N GLY A 72 -4.58 -0.45 0.63
CA GLY A 72 -4.18 -1.22 1.81
C GLY A 72 -5.17 -1.19 2.96
N GLY A 73 -6.37 -0.57 2.77
CA GLY A 73 -7.45 -0.57 3.75
C GLY A 73 -7.39 0.56 4.78
N PHE A 74 -6.48 1.52 4.62
CA PHE A 74 -6.46 2.72 5.46
C PHE A 74 -7.68 3.59 5.20
N LYS A 75 -8.11 4.32 6.23
CA LYS A 75 -9.24 5.25 6.14
C LYS A 75 -8.90 6.53 6.87
N LEU A 76 -9.24 7.66 6.26
CA LEU A 76 -9.14 8.95 6.91
C LEU A 76 -10.55 9.46 7.16
N LEU A 77 -10.89 9.68 8.42
CA LEU A 77 -12.08 10.42 8.82
C LEU A 77 -11.68 11.88 9.00
N GLU A 78 -12.49 12.77 8.50
CA GLU A 78 -12.39 14.19 8.78
C GLU A 78 -13.74 14.70 9.29
N THR A 79 -13.74 15.35 10.43
CA THR A 79 -14.94 15.92 11.04
C THR A 79 -15.07 17.39 10.66
N MET A 80 -16.27 17.95 10.81
CA MET A 80 -16.58 19.35 10.43
C MET A 80 -15.69 20.37 11.13
N ASP A 81 -15.15 20.08 12.30
CA ASP A 81 -14.23 20.94 13.05
C ASP A 81 -12.77 20.80 12.59
N GLY A 82 -12.53 19.99 11.55
CA GLY A 82 -11.20 19.77 10.98
C GLY A 82 -10.37 18.69 11.70
N THR A 83 -10.94 17.99 12.68
CA THR A 83 -10.24 16.88 13.33
C THR A 83 -10.08 15.73 12.34
N GLN A 84 -8.86 15.25 12.17
CA GLN A 84 -8.53 14.11 11.31
C GLN A 84 -8.21 12.87 12.13
N ILE A 85 -8.76 11.73 11.73
CA ILE A 85 -8.54 10.43 12.36
C ILE A 85 -8.13 9.43 11.29
N LEU A 86 -6.87 8.99 11.34
CA LEU A 86 -6.34 7.96 10.46
C LEU A 86 -6.57 6.58 11.08
N VAL A 87 -7.41 5.77 10.46
CA VAL A 87 -7.62 4.37 10.84
C VAL A 87 -6.63 3.49 10.11
N VAL A 88 -5.78 2.80 10.87
CA VAL A 88 -4.75 1.90 10.37
C VAL A 88 -5.21 0.45 10.56
N PRO A 89 -5.25 -0.39 9.50
CA PRO A 89 -5.60 -1.80 9.62
C PRO A 89 -4.66 -2.56 10.56
N GLU A 90 -5.15 -3.67 11.12
CA GLU A 90 -4.40 -4.50 12.07
C GLU A 90 -3.09 -5.02 11.50
N ASP A 91 -3.11 -5.43 10.24
CA ASP A 91 -1.98 -6.03 9.52
C ASP A 91 -1.01 -5.00 8.91
N LYS A 92 -1.25 -3.70 9.09
CA LYS A 92 -0.44 -2.63 8.50
C LYS A 92 0.33 -1.86 9.56
N GLU A 93 1.54 -1.43 9.22
CA GLU A 93 2.29 -0.48 10.03
C GLU A 93 1.72 0.94 9.87
N ILE A 94 1.94 1.76 10.89
CA ILE A 94 1.57 3.17 10.83
C ILE A 94 2.46 3.86 9.78
N PRO A 95 1.88 4.56 8.79
CA PRO A 95 2.66 5.26 7.78
C PRO A 95 3.57 6.32 8.40
N GLN A 96 4.68 6.61 7.72
CA GLN A 96 5.52 7.75 8.07
C GLN A 96 4.89 9.06 7.60
N ASN A 97 5.34 10.17 8.16
CA ASN A 97 4.94 11.54 7.78
C ASN A 97 3.42 11.81 7.88
N VAL A 98 2.72 11.10 8.80
CA VAL A 98 1.37 11.49 9.22
C VAL A 98 1.48 12.82 9.95
N ASP A 99 0.55 13.73 9.70
CA ASP A 99 0.55 15.05 10.33
C ASP A 99 0.38 14.91 11.85
N GLU A 100 1.08 15.75 12.62
CA GLU A 100 1.13 15.67 14.09
C GLU A 100 -0.25 15.85 14.76
N ASP A 101 -1.13 16.60 14.11
CA ASP A 101 -2.50 16.84 14.58
C ASP A 101 -3.47 15.70 14.23
N THR A 102 -3.06 14.71 13.42
CA THR A 102 -3.88 13.58 13.05
C THR A 102 -3.90 12.53 14.15
N ILE A 103 -5.09 12.16 14.59
CA ILE A 103 -5.28 11.08 15.56
C ILE A 103 -5.09 9.74 14.84
N VAL A 104 -4.11 8.94 15.25
CA VAL A 104 -3.89 7.61 14.68
C VAL A 104 -4.61 6.55 15.48
N LEU A 105 -5.54 5.83 14.84
CA LEU A 105 -6.33 4.76 15.43
C LEU A 105 -5.93 3.41 14.79
N LYS A 106 -5.11 2.64 15.49
CA LYS A 106 -4.70 1.30 15.05
C LYS A 106 -5.76 0.27 15.39
N GLN A 107 -6.13 -0.55 14.42
CA GLN A 107 -7.04 -1.69 14.66
C GLN A 107 -6.27 -2.92 15.20
N PRO A 108 -6.93 -3.81 15.99
CA PRO A 108 -8.26 -3.65 16.54
C PRO A 108 -8.29 -2.61 17.67
N VAL A 109 -9.33 -1.77 17.67
CA VAL A 109 -9.51 -0.80 18.76
C VAL A 109 -9.97 -1.54 20.01
N GLN A 110 -9.22 -1.39 21.08
CA GLN A 110 -9.50 -2.02 22.37
C GLN A 110 -9.52 -0.96 23.48
N ASN A 111 -10.14 -1.31 24.61
CA ASN A 111 -10.18 -0.45 25.80
C ASN A 111 -10.89 0.89 25.55
N MET A 112 -11.97 0.89 24.80
CA MET A 112 -12.77 2.08 24.59
C MET A 112 -13.53 2.46 25.85
N TYR A 113 -13.55 3.75 26.16
CA TYR A 113 -14.32 4.29 27.26
C TYR A 113 -15.56 5.01 26.72
N LEU A 114 -16.73 4.49 27.08
CA LEU A 114 -18.00 5.00 26.60
C LEU A 114 -18.66 5.90 27.67
N VAL A 115 -18.85 7.17 27.34
CA VAL A 115 -19.45 8.16 28.27
C VAL A 115 -20.94 8.39 28.03
N SER A 116 -21.52 7.82 26.97
CA SER A 116 -22.91 8.01 26.60
C SER A 116 -23.67 6.69 26.56
N SER A 117 -24.71 6.57 27.36
CA SER A 117 -25.57 5.39 27.35
C SER A 117 -26.37 5.23 26.02
N ALA A 118 -26.61 6.32 25.31
CA ALA A 118 -27.27 6.26 24.01
C ALA A 118 -26.43 5.55 22.94
N VAL A 119 -25.12 5.58 23.06
CA VAL A 119 -24.20 4.90 22.16
C VAL A 119 -24.07 3.41 22.48
N MET A 120 -24.39 2.99 23.73
CA MET A 120 -24.36 1.60 24.15
C MET A 120 -25.21 0.68 23.27
N ASP A 121 -26.39 1.15 22.85
CA ASP A 121 -27.28 0.39 21.96
C ASP A 121 -26.65 0.14 20.59
N ILE A 122 -25.87 1.09 20.09
CA ILE A 122 -25.11 0.94 18.84
C ILE A 122 -24.04 -0.13 19.01
N PHE A 123 -23.25 -0.09 20.08
CA PHE A 123 -22.24 -1.11 20.38
C PHE A 123 -22.84 -2.51 20.53
N SER A 124 -24.00 -2.59 21.18
CA SER A 124 -24.74 -3.86 21.31
C SER A 124 -25.17 -4.42 19.94
N LYS A 125 -25.69 -3.56 19.07
CA LYS A 125 -26.10 -3.97 17.71
C LYS A 125 -24.96 -4.33 16.78
N LEU A 126 -23.78 -3.79 17.04
CA LEU A 126 -22.54 -4.10 16.31
C LEU A 126 -21.79 -5.30 16.89
N ASP A 127 -22.30 -5.92 17.95
CA ASP A 127 -21.63 -7.00 18.71
C ASP A 127 -20.22 -6.59 19.18
N ALA A 128 -20.08 -5.32 19.58
CA ALA A 128 -18.82 -4.69 19.95
C ALA A 128 -18.69 -4.35 21.45
N ILE A 129 -19.59 -4.90 22.30
CA ILE A 129 -19.62 -4.65 23.75
C ILE A 129 -18.28 -5.04 24.40
N ASP A 130 -17.67 -6.13 23.96
CA ASP A 130 -16.43 -6.65 24.54
C ASP A 130 -15.23 -5.73 24.31
N THR A 131 -15.36 -4.73 23.43
CA THR A 131 -14.30 -3.71 23.20
C THR A 131 -14.34 -2.57 24.22
N LEU A 132 -15.39 -2.50 25.03
CA LEU A 132 -15.57 -1.47 26.06
C LEU A 132 -14.88 -1.89 27.38
N ARG A 133 -14.39 -0.90 28.10
CA ARG A 133 -13.89 -1.03 29.48
C ARG A 133 -14.56 -0.07 30.42
#